data_b0151545947e4c31edcd7cf04ee42cc9
#
_entry.id   b0151545947e4c31edcd7cf04ee42cc9
#
_cell.length_a   1.000
_cell.length_b   1.000
_cell.length_c   1.000
_cell.angle_alpha   90.00
_cell.angle_beta   90.00
_cell.angle_gamma   90.00
#
_symmetry.space_group_name_H-M   'P 1'
#
loop_
_entity.id
_entity.type
_entity.pdbx_description
1 polymer ?
#
loop_
_entity_poly.entity_id
_entity_poly.type
_entity_poly.pdbx_seq_one_letter_code
_entity_poly.pdbx_strand_id
1 'polypeptide(L)'
;MRILHTSDWHLGRTFHGRVLDDAHAAFADHLVELVSAESVDAVLVAGDVYDRAIPPNDAVALLDETLRRLTERTRVVLTPGNHDSARRLGFAADLMREGLIIRARTAGLNRGIILPDADGNEAAIVHALPYLDPDAAREILPPLLAERLGEETPAKHTAGDDQAEGEGTTTQPGPPERPRLPRSHEAVVSAALRLVAADLDRLRAGRTRRLPSLLMAHAFVVGGEACKSERDIRVGGVDSVPSGVFTTLGGSPLAERSGGLDYVALGHLHRPQELTRPTGPRLVYSGSPLPFSFDEAEGARNCATKSSVLLDVGADGVTGLERIPTPVLHQVRTLTGTMPELLSPAFDDATGAWVRVILQGERPPGALATLKERFGSLLAFQHEAPTRTARERITVTAAADPLRITEDFFDDVCGRAPGPSERGVLRSAYESALASARSER
;
A
#
# COMPACT_ATOMS: atom_id res chain seq x y z
N MET A 1 -20.49 -15.01 -15.36
CA MET A 1 -19.85 -13.68 -15.50
C MET A 1 -18.41 -13.79 -15.02
N ARG A 2 -17.44 -13.29 -15.80
CA ARG A 2 -16.02 -13.24 -15.42
C ARG A 2 -15.60 -11.82 -15.08
N ILE A 3 -14.93 -11.63 -13.96
CA ILE A 3 -14.45 -10.32 -13.50
C ILE A 3 -12.96 -10.41 -13.22
N LEU A 4 -12.18 -9.46 -13.74
CA LEU A 4 -10.75 -9.34 -13.47
C LEU A 4 -10.50 -8.24 -12.44
N HIS A 5 -9.87 -8.59 -11.33
CA HIS A 5 -9.48 -7.65 -10.28
C HIS A 5 -7.96 -7.41 -10.33
N THR A 6 -7.58 -6.14 -10.38
CA THR A 6 -6.19 -5.65 -10.35
C THR A 6 -6.12 -4.37 -9.53
N SER A 7 -4.95 -3.99 -9.05
CA SER A 7 -4.71 -2.76 -8.26
C SER A 7 -3.25 -2.34 -8.32
N ASP A 8 -2.95 -1.20 -7.74
CA ASP A 8 -1.58 -0.76 -7.44
C ASP A 8 -0.67 -0.75 -8.70
N TRP A 9 -1.17 -0.16 -9.79
CA TRP A 9 -0.43 -0.06 -11.05
C TRP A 9 0.77 0.88 -10.95
N HIS A 10 0.66 1.95 -10.17
CA HIS A 10 1.69 2.95 -9.94
C HIS A 10 2.37 3.43 -11.23
N LEU A 11 1.58 3.77 -12.26
CA LEU A 11 2.09 4.28 -13.52
C LEU A 11 2.99 5.51 -13.28
N GLY A 12 4.16 5.50 -13.90
CA GLY A 12 5.20 6.53 -13.73
C GLY A 12 6.12 6.33 -12.53
N ARG A 13 6.03 5.17 -11.84
CA ARG A 13 6.95 4.78 -10.77
C ARG A 13 8.33 4.47 -11.31
N THR A 14 9.35 4.70 -10.48
CA THR A 14 10.72 4.29 -10.72
C THR A 14 11.18 3.28 -9.70
N PHE A 15 12.07 2.36 -10.12
CA PHE A 15 12.71 1.38 -9.24
C PHE A 15 14.19 1.75 -9.07
N HIS A 16 14.60 2.23 -7.89
CA HIS A 16 15.97 2.71 -7.64
C HIS A 16 16.52 3.66 -8.74
N GLY A 17 15.67 4.58 -9.21
CA GLY A 17 16.01 5.54 -10.27
C GLY A 17 15.91 5.00 -11.70
N ARG A 18 15.55 3.73 -11.89
CA ARG A 18 15.21 3.18 -13.21
C ARG A 18 13.74 3.40 -13.50
N VAL A 19 13.43 3.89 -14.68
CA VAL A 19 12.06 4.07 -15.17
C VAL A 19 11.45 2.69 -15.46
N LEU A 20 10.16 2.53 -15.17
CA LEU A 20 9.40 1.28 -15.37
C LEU A 20 8.42 1.35 -16.55
N ASP A 21 8.50 2.36 -17.41
CA ASP A 21 7.48 2.62 -18.44
C ASP A 21 7.34 1.46 -19.44
N ASP A 22 8.45 0.80 -19.78
CA ASP A 22 8.45 -0.39 -20.64
C ASP A 22 7.76 -1.60 -19.96
N ALA A 23 8.00 -1.78 -18.66
CA ALA A 23 7.37 -2.83 -17.89
C ALA A 23 5.86 -2.55 -17.66
N HIS A 24 5.49 -1.31 -17.45
CA HIS A 24 4.08 -0.91 -17.38
C HIS A 24 3.37 -1.07 -18.72
N ALA A 25 4.03 -0.75 -19.84
CA ALA A 25 3.47 -0.98 -21.18
C ALA A 25 3.26 -2.48 -21.46
N ALA A 26 4.25 -3.33 -21.11
CA ALA A 26 4.13 -4.78 -21.23
C ALA A 26 2.98 -5.34 -20.36
N PHE A 27 2.80 -4.82 -19.15
CA PHE A 27 1.66 -5.16 -18.31
C PHE A 27 0.32 -4.74 -18.93
N ALA A 28 0.24 -3.53 -19.49
CA ALA A 28 -0.97 -3.03 -20.14
C ALA A 28 -1.34 -3.90 -21.36
N ASP A 29 -0.36 -4.31 -22.17
CA ASP A 29 -0.55 -5.23 -23.28
C ASP A 29 -1.08 -6.59 -22.81
N HIS A 30 -0.42 -7.18 -21.81
CA HIS A 30 -0.87 -8.42 -21.18
C HIS A 30 -2.32 -8.33 -20.64
N LEU A 31 -2.66 -7.22 -19.98
CA LEU A 31 -4.00 -7.03 -19.43
C LEU A 31 -5.08 -7.02 -20.52
N VAL A 32 -4.82 -6.34 -21.65
CA VAL A 32 -5.71 -6.30 -22.80
C VAL A 32 -5.85 -7.66 -23.48
N GLU A 33 -4.75 -8.41 -23.60
CA GLU A 33 -4.75 -9.77 -24.14
C GLU A 33 -5.53 -10.72 -23.23
N LEU A 34 -5.30 -10.65 -21.91
CA LEU A 34 -5.98 -11.46 -20.90
C LEU A 34 -7.50 -11.24 -20.93
N VAL A 35 -7.93 -9.98 -20.99
CA VAL A 35 -9.37 -9.63 -21.09
C VAL A 35 -10.01 -10.29 -22.30
N SER A 36 -9.32 -10.33 -23.43
CA SER A 36 -9.83 -10.95 -24.65
C SER A 36 -9.82 -12.49 -24.58
N ALA A 37 -8.70 -13.07 -24.08
CA ALA A 37 -8.52 -14.51 -24.00
C ALA A 37 -9.51 -15.17 -23.03
N GLU A 38 -9.77 -14.52 -21.89
CA GLU A 38 -10.63 -15.03 -20.83
C GLU A 38 -12.10 -14.54 -20.94
N SER A 39 -12.43 -13.78 -21.98
CA SER A 39 -13.77 -13.21 -22.18
C SER A 39 -14.27 -12.50 -20.92
N VAL A 40 -13.48 -11.55 -20.41
CA VAL A 40 -13.75 -10.82 -19.16
C VAL A 40 -14.88 -9.81 -19.38
N ASP A 41 -15.93 -9.89 -18.58
CA ASP A 41 -17.10 -8.99 -18.63
C ASP A 41 -16.83 -7.63 -17.96
N ALA A 42 -15.97 -7.61 -16.94
CA ALA A 42 -15.59 -6.38 -16.25
C ALA A 42 -14.18 -6.45 -15.64
N VAL A 43 -13.46 -5.32 -15.66
CA VAL A 43 -12.19 -5.12 -14.95
C VAL A 43 -12.42 -4.17 -13.78
N LEU A 44 -11.98 -4.58 -12.58
CA LEU A 44 -12.00 -3.77 -11.37
C LEU A 44 -10.58 -3.33 -11.05
N VAL A 45 -10.31 -2.02 -11.06
CA VAL A 45 -9.01 -1.42 -10.72
C VAL A 45 -9.11 -0.75 -9.35
N ALA A 46 -8.61 -1.42 -8.33
CA ALA A 46 -8.84 -1.05 -6.92
C ALA A 46 -7.76 -0.11 -6.36
N GLY A 47 -7.58 1.05 -6.97
CA GLY A 47 -6.75 2.15 -6.48
C GLY A 47 -5.28 2.09 -6.90
N ASP A 48 -4.56 3.16 -6.57
CA ASP A 48 -3.15 3.44 -6.86
C ASP A 48 -2.80 3.21 -8.34
N VAL A 49 -3.56 3.91 -9.20
CA VAL A 49 -3.37 3.90 -10.65
C VAL A 49 -2.08 4.61 -11.03
N TYR A 50 -1.83 5.77 -10.44
CA TYR A 50 -0.59 6.52 -10.61
C TYR A 50 0.29 6.45 -9.35
N ASP A 51 1.62 6.53 -9.54
CA ASP A 51 2.57 6.57 -8.43
C ASP A 51 2.49 7.86 -7.58
N ARG A 52 1.96 8.92 -8.14
CA ARG A 52 1.84 10.21 -7.46
C ARG A 52 0.65 11.02 -7.97
N ALA A 53 0.16 11.93 -7.12
CA ALA A 53 -0.98 12.80 -7.40
C ALA A 53 -0.79 13.72 -8.64
N ILE A 54 0.45 13.97 -9.06
CA ILE A 54 0.80 14.66 -10.31
C ILE A 54 1.67 13.70 -11.14
N PRO A 55 1.06 12.84 -11.97
CA PRO A 55 1.78 11.87 -12.76
C PRO A 55 2.57 12.52 -13.91
N PRO A 56 3.63 11.88 -14.41
CA PRO A 56 4.28 12.26 -15.66
C PRO A 56 3.31 12.14 -16.85
N ASN A 57 3.54 12.92 -17.90
CA ASN A 57 2.69 12.92 -19.08
C ASN A 57 2.65 11.53 -19.76
N ASP A 58 3.78 10.82 -19.80
CA ASP A 58 3.84 9.48 -20.40
C ASP A 58 2.98 8.46 -19.65
N ALA A 59 2.93 8.56 -18.30
CA ALA A 59 2.04 7.74 -17.49
C ALA A 59 0.56 8.05 -17.74
N VAL A 60 0.22 9.33 -18.00
CA VAL A 60 -1.15 9.73 -18.37
C VAL A 60 -1.51 9.17 -19.74
N ALA A 61 -0.60 9.27 -20.71
CA ALA A 61 -0.81 8.73 -22.06
C ALA A 61 -0.97 7.20 -22.05
N LEU A 62 -0.15 6.50 -21.26
CA LEU A 62 -0.25 5.05 -21.11
C LEU A 62 -1.58 4.63 -20.48
N LEU A 63 -2.06 5.35 -19.45
CA LEU A 63 -3.38 5.06 -18.86
C LEU A 63 -4.50 5.28 -19.88
N ASP A 64 -4.47 6.41 -20.60
CA ASP A 64 -5.49 6.75 -21.62
C ASP A 64 -5.57 5.64 -22.68
N GLU A 65 -4.43 5.24 -23.26
CA GLU A 65 -4.37 4.17 -24.26
C GLU A 65 -4.82 2.82 -23.70
N THR A 66 -4.43 2.50 -22.45
CA THR A 66 -4.83 1.24 -21.80
C THR A 66 -6.34 1.19 -21.59
N LEU A 67 -6.93 2.27 -21.05
CA LEU A 67 -8.38 2.36 -20.85
C LEU A 67 -9.14 2.32 -22.16
N ARG A 68 -8.67 3.01 -23.19
CA ARG A 68 -9.26 2.97 -24.54
C ARG A 68 -9.33 1.53 -25.05
N ARG A 69 -8.23 0.79 -25.01
CA ARG A 69 -8.15 -0.60 -25.48
C ARG A 69 -8.99 -1.57 -24.65
N LEU A 70 -9.03 -1.40 -23.33
CA LEU A 70 -9.86 -2.22 -22.44
C LEU A 70 -11.36 -1.99 -22.70
N THR A 71 -11.78 -0.71 -22.81
CA THR A 71 -13.18 -0.37 -22.98
C THR A 71 -13.78 -0.75 -24.33
N GLU A 72 -12.95 -1.06 -25.32
CA GLU A 72 -13.38 -1.69 -26.58
C GLU A 72 -13.85 -3.15 -26.40
N ARG A 73 -13.48 -3.79 -25.27
CA ARG A 73 -13.68 -5.24 -25.04
C ARG A 73 -14.51 -5.56 -23.80
N THR A 74 -14.40 -4.73 -22.79
CA THR A 74 -14.98 -4.99 -21.48
C THR A 74 -15.37 -3.68 -20.76
N ARG A 75 -16.09 -3.78 -19.66
CA ARG A 75 -16.33 -2.64 -18.77
C ARG A 75 -15.17 -2.48 -17.80
N VAL A 76 -14.81 -1.24 -17.50
CA VAL A 76 -13.77 -0.92 -16.51
C VAL A 76 -14.39 -0.10 -15.39
N VAL A 77 -14.23 -0.56 -14.15
CA VAL A 77 -14.55 0.20 -12.94
C VAL A 77 -13.25 0.53 -12.22
N LEU A 78 -13.00 1.81 -11.97
CA LEU A 78 -11.75 2.32 -11.45
C LEU A 78 -11.99 3.23 -10.26
N THR A 79 -11.18 3.08 -9.21
CA THR A 79 -11.16 3.96 -8.03
C THR A 79 -9.76 4.53 -7.80
N PRO A 80 -9.61 5.75 -7.24
CA PRO A 80 -8.32 6.22 -6.77
C PRO A 80 -7.90 5.54 -5.47
N GLY A 81 -6.57 5.32 -5.32
CA GLY A 81 -5.92 4.94 -4.08
C GLY A 81 -5.34 6.16 -3.34
N ASN A 82 -4.40 5.89 -2.41
CA ASN A 82 -3.80 6.95 -1.58
C ASN A 82 -2.66 7.71 -2.28
N HIS A 83 -2.10 7.19 -3.37
CA HIS A 83 -1.14 7.89 -4.22
C HIS A 83 -1.84 8.82 -5.22
N ASP A 84 -3.05 8.48 -5.63
CA ASP A 84 -3.79 9.20 -6.64
C ASP A 84 -4.33 10.54 -6.15
N SER A 85 -4.50 11.48 -7.08
CA SER A 85 -5.39 12.61 -6.87
C SER A 85 -6.80 12.25 -7.30
N ALA A 86 -7.70 11.99 -6.35
CA ALA A 86 -9.10 11.67 -6.65
C ALA A 86 -9.76 12.73 -7.57
N ARG A 87 -9.38 14.01 -7.44
CA ARG A 87 -9.89 15.08 -8.29
C ARG A 87 -9.37 14.99 -9.73
N ARG A 88 -8.10 14.64 -9.94
CA ARG A 88 -7.50 14.51 -11.28
C ARG A 88 -7.97 13.24 -11.97
N LEU A 89 -7.89 12.10 -11.30
CA LEU A 89 -8.34 10.82 -11.82
C LEU A 89 -9.84 10.82 -12.11
N GLY A 90 -10.63 11.51 -11.29
CA GLY A 90 -12.06 11.69 -11.47
C GLY A 90 -12.44 12.83 -12.42
N PHE A 91 -11.50 13.45 -13.15
CA PHE A 91 -11.83 14.45 -14.14
C PHE A 91 -12.71 13.84 -15.23
N ALA A 92 -13.81 14.55 -15.56
CA ALA A 92 -14.81 14.11 -16.53
C ALA A 92 -15.52 12.77 -16.22
N ALA A 93 -15.35 12.18 -15.03
CA ALA A 93 -15.97 10.89 -14.67
C ALA A 93 -17.49 10.86 -14.88
N ASP A 94 -18.20 11.97 -14.62
CA ASP A 94 -19.64 12.07 -14.80
C ASP A 94 -20.07 12.19 -16.29
N LEU A 95 -19.11 12.40 -17.20
CA LEU A 95 -19.34 12.48 -18.65
C LEU A 95 -19.06 11.16 -19.37
N MET A 96 -18.39 10.21 -18.68
CA MET A 96 -18.03 8.93 -19.27
C MET A 96 -19.25 8.04 -19.45
N ARG A 97 -19.19 7.15 -20.44
CA ARG A 97 -20.26 6.22 -20.79
C ARG A 97 -20.07 4.89 -20.11
N GLU A 98 -21.00 3.97 -20.35
CA GLU A 98 -21.11 2.64 -19.69
C GLU A 98 -19.85 1.77 -19.71
N GLY A 99 -18.92 1.95 -20.67
CA GLY A 99 -17.67 1.19 -20.76
C GLY A 99 -16.65 1.55 -19.69
N LEU A 100 -16.64 2.81 -19.18
CA LEU A 100 -15.70 3.30 -18.17
C LEU A 100 -16.42 4.00 -17.04
N ILE A 101 -16.25 3.48 -15.83
CA ILE A 101 -16.87 4.03 -14.62
C ILE A 101 -15.76 4.37 -13.63
N ILE A 102 -15.53 5.66 -13.38
CA ILE A 102 -14.57 6.13 -12.40
C ILE A 102 -15.31 6.61 -11.15
N ARG A 103 -15.06 5.95 -10.01
CA ARG A 103 -15.63 6.30 -8.71
C ARG A 103 -14.58 7.00 -7.85
N ALA A 104 -14.42 8.31 -8.05
CA ALA A 104 -13.39 9.10 -7.37
C ALA A 104 -13.93 9.95 -6.21
N ARG A 105 -15.26 10.11 -6.08
CA ARG A 105 -15.87 11.01 -5.10
C ARG A 105 -16.53 10.24 -3.96
N THR A 106 -16.25 10.62 -2.73
CA THR A 106 -16.90 10.08 -1.53
C THR A 106 -18.44 10.23 -1.56
N ALA A 107 -18.95 11.28 -2.16
CA ALA A 107 -20.41 11.51 -2.30
C ALA A 107 -21.14 10.46 -3.17
N GLY A 108 -20.43 9.64 -3.94
CA GLY A 108 -20.99 8.59 -4.80
C GLY A 108 -20.93 7.18 -4.24
N LEU A 109 -20.47 6.97 -3.01
CA LEU A 109 -20.26 5.65 -2.39
C LEU A 109 -21.52 4.79 -2.34
N ASN A 110 -22.68 5.39 -2.15
CA ASN A 110 -23.98 4.76 -2.01
C ASN A 110 -24.68 4.52 -3.36
N ARG A 111 -23.93 4.37 -4.44
CA ARG A 111 -24.46 4.09 -5.77
C ARG A 111 -23.80 2.85 -6.34
N GLY A 112 -24.38 1.70 -6.07
CA GLY A 112 -23.95 0.43 -6.63
C GLY A 112 -24.05 0.44 -8.17
N ILE A 113 -23.08 -0.18 -8.80
CA ILE A 113 -22.99 -0.37 -10.24
C ILE A 113 -23.56 -1.77 -10.54
N ILE A 114 -24.60 -1.85 -11.33
CA ILE A 114 -25.12 -3.13 -11.80
C ILE A 114 -24.34 -3.50 -13.05
N LEU A 115 -23.62 -4.60 -12.98
CA LEU A 115 -22.89 -5.18 -14.11
C LEU A 115 -23.77 -6.21 -14.80
N PRO A 116 -23.97 -6.09 -16.12
CA PRO A 116 -24.62 -7.12 -16.92
C PRO A 116 -23.63 -8.22 -17.31
N ASP A 117 -24.15 -9.43 -17.54
CA ASP A 117 -23.43 -10.51 -18.22
C ASP A 117 -23.31 -10.27 -19.74
N ALA A 118 -22.73 -11.25 -20.45
CA ALA A 118 -22.56 -11.20 -21.91
C ALA A 118 -23.91 -11.10 -22.68
N ASP A 119 -25.00 -11.60 -22.07
CA ASP A 119 -26.34 -11.56 -22.65
C ASP A 119 -27.09 -10.27 -22.31
N GLY A 120 -26.50 -9.38 -21.54
CA GLY A 120 -27.07 -8.11 -21.10
C GLY A 120 -27.98 -8.21 -19.86
N ASN A 121 -28.05 -9.38 -19.20
CA ASN A 121 -28.83 -9.54 -17.97
C ASN A 121 -28.05 -9.01 -16.77
N GLU A 122 -28.74 -8.42 -15.80
CA GLU A 122 -28.12 -8.01 -14.53
C GLU A 122 -27.48 -9.21 -13.82
N ALA A 123 -26.16 -9.18 -13.62
CA ALA A 123 -25.38 -10.33 -13.12
C ALA A 123 -24.72 -10.10 -11.78
N ALA A 124 -24.23 -8.88 -11.48
CA ALA A 124 -23.60 -8.55 -10.22
C ALA A 124 -23.80 -7.08 -9.83
N ILE A 125 -23.63 -6.79 -8.54
CA ILE A 125 -23.61 -5.42 -8.00
C ILE A 125 -22.18 -5.13 -7.55
N VAL A 126 -21.60 -4.00 -7.97
CA VAL A 126 -20.29 -3.53 -7.53
C VAL A 126 -20.44 -2.19 -6.82
N HIS A 127 -20.02 -2.13 -5.56
CA HIS A 127 -19.79 -0.87 -4.87
C HIS A 127 -18.30 -0.53 -4.91
N ALA A 128 -17.96 0.66 -5.37
CA ALA A 128 -16.59 1.08 -5.60
C ALA A 128 -16.23 2.23 -4.65
N LEU A 129 -15.48 1.92 -3.58
CA LEU A 129 -14.99 2.91 -2.61
C LEU A 129 -13.64 3.45 -3.08
N PRO A 130 -13.49 4.77 -3.30
CA PRO A 130 -12.18 5.38 -3.42
C PRO A 130 -11.43 5.27 -2.10
N TYR A 131 -10.12 5.51 -2.10
CA TYR A 131 -9.39 5.68 -0.85
C TYR A 131 -10.06 6.75 0.03
N LEU A 132 -10.34 6.38 1.27
CA LEU A 132 -10.99 7.25 2.24
C LEU A 132 -9.94 7.82 3.20
N ASP A 133 -9.39 8.99 2.84
CA ASP A 133 -8.53 9.73 3.75
C ASP A 133 -9.32 10.09 5.02
N PRO A 134 -8.89 9.65 6.22
CA PRO A 134 -9.64 9.90 7.45
C PRO A 134 -9.85 11.38 7.76
N ASP A 135 -8.93 12.26 7.39
CA ASP A 135 -9.05 13.69 7.64
C ASP A 135 -10.16 14.33 6.79
N ALA A 136 -10.27 13.94 5.53
CA ALA A 136 -11.30 14.43 4.62
C ALA A 136 -12.63 13.69 4.81
N ALA A 137 -12.61 12.37 4.87
CA ALA A 137 -13.82 11.55 4.88
C ALA A 137 -14.64 11.71 6.18
N ARG A 138 -14.00 11.96 7.32
CA ARG A 138 -14.68 12.19 8.61
C ARG A 138 -15.62 13.40 8.63
N GLU A 139 -15.43 14.34 7.72
CA GLU A 139 -16.28 15.52 7.58
C GLU A 139 -17.39 15.33 6.52
N ILE A 140 -17.09 14.53 5.49
CA ILE A 140 -17.98 14.32 4.34
C ILE A 140 -19.05 13.27 4.63
N LEU A 141 -18.71 12.21 5.36
CA LEU A 141 -19.60 11.06 5.59
C LEU A 141 -20.77 11.34 6.55
N PRO A 142 -20.64 12.11 7.65
CA PRO A 142 -21.74 12.34 8.57
C PRO A 142 -23.02 12.92 7.91
N PRO A 143 -22.95 13.98 7.10
CA PRO A 143 -24.15 14.48 6.42
C PRO A 143 -24.77 13.47 5.45
N LEU A 144 -23.96 12.60 4.82
CA LEU A 144 -24.48 11.54 3.96
C LEU A 144 -25.19 10.44 4.76
N LEU A 145 -24.68 10.08 5.94
CA LEU A 145 -25.35 9.14 6.85
C LEU A 145 -26.66 9.71 7.36
N ALA A 146 -26.69 10.98 7.78
CA ALA A 146 -27.91 11.65 8.22
C ALA A 146 -28.97 11.70 7.09
N GLU A 147 -28.57 12.10 5.90
CA GLU A 147 -29.48 12.18 4.73
C GLU A 147 -30.05 10.81 4.32
N ARG A 148 -29.23 9.75 4.36
CA ARG A 148 -29.58 8.45 3.80
C ARG A 148 -30.12 7.45 4.79
N LEU A 149 -29.68 7.53 6.05
CA LEU A 149 -30.00 6.57 7.10
C LEU A 149 -30.75 7.19 8.28
N GLY A 150 -30.86 8.53 8.33
CA GLY A 150 -31.40 9.24 9.49
C GLY A 150 -30.47 9.13 10.72
N GLU A 151 -29.22 8.76 10.54
CA GLU A 151 -28.25 8.62 11.63
C GLU A 151 -27.69 9.98 12.05
N GLU A 152 -28.02 10.42 13.27
CA GLU A 152 -27.36 11.59 13.87
C GLU A 152 -26.00 11.17 14.41
N THR A 153 -24.94 11.81 13.94
CA THR A 153 -23.61 11.66 14.56
C THR A 153 -23.60 12.50 15.84
N PRO A 154 -23.36 11.89 17.02
CA PRO A 154 -23.34 12.66 18.26
C PRO A 154 -22.29 13.76 18.20
N ALA A 155 -22.70 15.00 18.47
CA ALA A 155 -21.76 16.08 18.73
C ALA A 155 -20.91 15.65 19.93
N LYS A 156 -19.58 15.77 19.83
CA LYS A 156 -18.72 15.52 20.98
C LYS A 156 -19.17 16.46 22.11
N HIS A 157 -19.77 15.91 23.16
CA HIS A 157 -19.78 16.59 24.46
C HIS A 157 -18.31 16.64 24.88
N THR A 158 -17.72 17.82 24.82
CA THR A 158 -16.52 18.10 25.60
C THR A 158 -16.93 17.94 27.07
N ALA A 159 -16.55 16.81 27.66
CA ALA A 159 -16.54 16.70 29.11
C ALA A 159 -15.48 17.69 29.62
N GLY A 160 -15.93 18.86 29.95
CA GLY A 160 -15.19 19.84 30.70
C GLY A 160 -15.50 19.60 32.15
N ASP A 161 -14.69 18.81 32.83
CA ASP A 161 -14.42 19.00 34.23
C ASP A 161 -13.27 19.99 34.32
N ASP A 162 -13.62 21.23 34.62
CA ASP A 162 -12.84 22.04 35.53
C ASP A 162 -13.68 23.28 35.88
N GLN A 163 -14.17 23.31 37.12
CA GLN A 163 -14.70 24.49 37.78
C GLN A 163 -13.53 25.48 37.98
N ALA A 164 -13.52 26.54 37.20
CA ALA A 164 -12.81 27.75 37.54
C ALA A 164 -13.79 28.92 37.33
N GLU A 165 -14.29 29.44 38.41
CA GLU A 165 -15.00 30.72 38.48
C GLU A 165 -14.05 31.84 38.02
N GLY A 166 -14.37 32.49 36.90
CA GLY A 166 -13.63 33.62 36.36
C GLY A 166 -14.53 34.45 35.44
N GLU A 167 -14.70 35.70 35.81
CA GLU A 167 -15.59 36.73 35.30
C GLU A 167 -15.72 36.86 33.78
N GLY A 168 -16.94 36.96 33.38
CA GLY A 168 -17.54 37.67 32.23
C GLY A 168 -16.68 38.18 31.06
N THR A 169 -16.59 37.34 30.03
CA THR A 169 -16.48 37.83 28.66
C THR A 169 -17.50 37.09 27.83
N THR A 170 -18.53 37.77 27.35
CA THR A 170 -19.54 37.26 26.43
C THR A 170 -18.87 36.95 25.07
N THR A 171 -18.28 35.79 24.97
CA THR A 171 -17.86 35.22 23.68
C THR A 171 -19.13 34.74 22.96
N GLN A 172 -19.43 35.33 21.81
CA GLN A 172 -20.52 34.83 20.96
C GLN A 172 -20.30 33.34 20.69
N PRO A 173 -21.33 32.49 20.79
CA PRO A 173 -21.20 31.09 20.46
C PRO A 173 -20.73 30.99 19.00
N GLY A 174 -19.58 30.32 18.78
CA GLY A 174 -19.07 30.02 17.47
C GLY A 174 -20.11 29.22 16.66
N PRO A 175 -20.03 29.17 15.32
CA PRO A 175 -20.92 28.37 14.52
C PRO A 175 -20.93 26.93 15.04
N PRO A 176 -22.10 26.26 15.11
CA PRO A 176 -22.21 24.91 15.65
C PRO A 176 -21.18 23.99 14.98
N GLU A 177 -20.36 23.32 15.77
CA GLU A 177 -19.40 22.35 15.25
C GLU A 177 -20.13 21.27 14.46
N ARG A 178 -19.76 21.11 13.19
CA ARG A 178 -20.34 20.06 12.36
C ARG A 178 -19.99 18.70 12.92
N PRO A 179 -20.91 17.75 12.98
CA PRO A 179 -20.62 16.41 13.47
C PRO A 179 -19.52 15.77 12.64
N ARG A 180 -18.52 15.17 13.33
CA ARG A 180 -17.37 14.54 12.72
C ARG A 180 -17.21 13.11 13.22
N LEU A 181 -16.80 12.19 12.34
CA LEU A 181 -16.42 10.84 12.75
C LEU A 181 -15.07 10.85 13.48
N PRO A 182 -14.77 9.80 14.28
CA PRO A 182 -13.43 9.59 14.79
C PRO A 182 -12.38 9.62 13.66
N ARG A 183 -11.19 10.12 13.97
CA ARG A 183 -10.08 10.23 13.01
C ARG A 183 -9.36 8.88 12.90
N SER A 184 -9.97 7.92 12.21
CA SER A 184 -9.37 6.60 11.96
C SER A 184 -9.91 5.99 10.66
N HIS A 185 -9.10 5.13 10.04
CA HIS A 185 -9.51 4.37 8.85
C HIS A 185 -10.72 3.49 9.14
N GLU A 186 -10.75 2.83 10.29
CA GLU A 186 -11.90 2.02 10.71
C GLU A 186 -13.21 2.81 10.73
N ALA A 187 -13.20 4.01 11.33
CA ALA A 187 -14.41 4.81 11.45
C ALA A 187 -14.97 5.27 10.09
N VAL A 188 -14.10 5.73 9.18
CA VAL A 188 -14.54 6.20 7.86
C VAL A 188 -14.95 5.05 6.95
N VAL A 189 -14.25 3.91 6.99
CA VAL A 189 -14.64 2.72 6.22
C VAL A 189 -15.93 2.13 6.74
N SER A 190 -16.12 2.03 8.07
CA SER A 190 -17.38 1.57 8.69
C SER A 190 -18.57 2.46 8.27
N ALA A 191 -18.38 3.78 8.30
CA ALA A 191 -19.41 4.73 7.87
C ALA A 191 -19.77 4.55 6.38
N ALA A 192 -18.77 4.39 5.51
CA ALA A 192 -19.01 4.12 4.09
C ALA A 192 -19.74 2.79 3.86
N LEU A 193 -19.39 1.75 4.60
CA LEU A 193 -20.04 0.45 4.48
C LEU A 193 -21.49 0.45 4.97
N ARG A 194 -21.86 1.29 5.93
CA ARG A 194 -23.28 1.49 6.28
C ARG A 194 -24.09 2.10 5.13
N LEU A 195 -23.50 3.03 4.39
CA LEU A 195 -24.14 3.57 3.17
C LEU A 195 -24.24 2.49 2.08
N VAL A 196 -23.23 1.66 1.92
CA VAL A 196 -23.26 0.50 1.00
C VAL A 196 -24.37 -0.47 1.40
N ALA A 197 -24.52 -0.79 2.70
CA ALA A 197 -25.56 -1.68 3.19
C ALA A 197 -26.98 -1.19 2.81
N ALA A 198 -27.23 0.10 2.99
CA ALA A 198 -28.52 0.70 2.65
C ALA A 198 -28.80 0.67 1.13
N ASP A 199 -27.80 0.96 0.32
CA ASP A 199 -27.97 0.91 -1.13
C ASP A 199 -28.15 -0.54 -1.62
N LEU A 200 -27.41 -1.49 -1.05
CA LEU A 200 -27.53 -2.90 -1.37
C LEU A 200 -28.90 -3.47 -1.00
N ASP A 201 -29.44 -3.10 0.18
CA ASP A 201 -30.81 -3.43 0.59
C ASP A 201 -31.84 -2.87 -0.42
N ARG A 202 -31.69 -1.63 -0.80
CA ARG A 202 -32.53 -0.97 -1.82
C ARG A 202 -32.43 -1.66 -3.20
N LEU A 203 -31.22 -1.96 -3.64
CA LEU A 203 -30.99 -2.61 -4.95
C LEU A 203 -31.55 -4.03 -5.01
N ARG A 204 -31.57 -4.74 -3.88
CA ARG A 204 -32.10 -6.11 -3.79
C ARG A 204 -33.61 -6.16 -3.48
N ALA A 205 -34.18 -5.04 -3.04
CA ALA A 205 -35.61 -4.97 -2.72
C ALA A 205 -36.49 -5.31 -3.94
N GLY A 206 -37.44 -6.22 -3.76
CA GLY A 206 -38.39 -6.63 -4.80
C GLY A 206 -37.81 -7.52 -5.91
N ARG A 207 -36.53 -7.88 -5.86
CA ARG A 207 -35.93 -8.82 -6.80
C ARG A 207 -36.28 -10.26 -6.43
N THR A 208 -36.60 -11.07 -7.43
CA THR A 208 -36.88 -12.51 -7.25
C THR A 208 -35.59 -13.33 -7.10
N ARG A 209 -34.45 -12.80 -7.59
CA ARG A 209 -33.12 -13.40 -7.50
C ARG A 209 -32.16 -12.45 -6.79
N ARG A 210 -31.39 -12.99 -5.84
CA ARG A 210 -30.27 -12.25 -5.26
C ARG A 210 -29.19 -12.02 -6.32
N LEU A 211 -28.70 -10.79 -6.44
CA LEU A 211 -27.50 -10.51 -7.24
C LEU A 211 -26.27 -10.60 -6.31
N PRO A 212 -25.23 -11.30 -6.74
CA PRO A 212 -23.93 -11.24 -6.08
C PRO A 212 -23.44 -9.81 -5.91
N SER A 213 -22.76 -9.52 -4.81
CA SER A 213 -22.25 -8.19 -4.57
C SER A 213 -20.73 -8.20 -4.26
N LEU A 214 -20.04 -7.34 -4.98
CA LEU A 214 -18.62 -7.10 -4.85
C LEU A 214 -18.39 -5.68 -4.33
N LEU A 215 -17.34 -5.52 -3.53
CA LEU A 215 -16.87 -4.23 -3.06
C LEU A 215 -15.45 -4.01 -3.56
N MET A 216 -15.17 -2.83 -4.08
CA MET A 216 -13.79 -2.36 -4.28
C MET A 216 -13.42 -1.45 -3.11
N ALA A 217 -12.23 -1.62 -2.54
CA ALA A 217 -11.71 -0.74 -1.50
C ALA A 217 -10.18 -0.67 -1.57
N HIS A 218 -9.63 0.49 -1.23
CA HIS A 218 -8.20 0.69 -1.14
C HIS A 218 -7.86 1.01 0.32
N ALA A 219 -7.39 0.00 1.07
CA ALA A 219 -7.17 0.09 2.52
C ALA A 219 -6.24 -1.01 3.02
N PHE A 220 -5.52 -0.74 4.10
CA PHE A 220 -4.80 -1.77 4.85
C PHE A 220 -5.77 -2.49 5.80
N VAL A 221 -6.01 -3.76 5.57
CA VAL A 221 -6.88 -4.60 6.41
C VAL A 221 -6.04 -5.44 7.36
N VAL A 222 -6.44 -5.51 8.62
CA VAL A 222 -5.75 -6.32 9.66
C VAL A 222 -5.60 -7.76 9.20
N GLY A 223 -4.39 -8.30 9.32
CA GLY A 223 -4.01 -9.63 8.88
C GLY A 223 -3.33 -9.64 7.50
N GLY A 224 -3.28 -8.51 6.80
CA GLY A 224 -2.49 -8.35 5.59
C GLY A 224 -0.99 -8.17 5.89
N GLU A 225 -0.16 -8.65 4.98
CA GLU A 225 1.30 -8.51 5.04
C GLU A 225 1.75 -7.39 4.10
N ALA A 226 2.32 -6.33 4.66
CA ALA A 226 2.86 -5.21 3.91
C ALA A 226 4.29 -5.48 3.40
N CYS A 227 4.65 -4.81 2.29
CA CYS A 227 6.01 -4.73 1.77
C CYS A 227 6.60 -3.34 2.09
N LYS A 228 7.89 -3.11 1.81
CA LYS A 228 8.53 -1.80 2.04
C LYS A 228 8.18 -0.74 0.99
N SER A 229 7.49 -1.12 -0.05
CA SER A 229 7.13 -0.24 -1.17
C SER A 229 5.81 0.48 -0.98
N GLU A 230 4.94 0.03 -0.04
CA GLU A 230 3.71 0.71 0.30
C GLU A 230 3.98 2.03 1.04
N ARG A 231 3.09 2.98 0.81
CA ARG A 231 3.12 4.26 1.50
C ARG A 231 2.51 4.13 2.90
N ASP A 232 3.19 4.69 3.90
CA ASP A 232 2.63 4.80 5.25
C ASP A 232 1.38 5.70 5.26
N ILE A 233 0.24 5.13 5.68
CA ILE A 233 -1.06 5.82 5.76
C ILE A 233 -1.52 6.01 7.22
N ARG A 234 -0.61 5.88 8.21
CA ARG A 234 -0.96 5.95 9.63
C ARG A 234 -1.61 7.27 10.03
N VAL A 235 -2.72 7.13 10.76
CA VAL A 235 -3.43 8.23 11.38
C VAL A 235 -3.58 7.94 12.86
N GLY A 236 -2.96 8.75 13.71
CA GLY A 236 -2.95 8.49 15.16
C GLY A 236 -2.21 7.20 15.57
N GLY A 237 -1.28 6.71 14.72
CA GLY A 237 -0.52 5.48 14.96
C GLY A 237 -1.18 4.20 14.48
N VAL A 238 -2.39 4.27 13.92
CA VAL A 238 -3.15 3.13 13.38
C VAL A 238 -3.43 3.36 11.89
N ASP A 239 -3.09 2.38 11.06
CA ASP A 239 -3.26 2.42 9.60
C ASP A 239 -4.27 1.38 9.08
N SER A 240 -4.74 0.47 9.94
CA SER A 240 -5.47 -0.71 9.53
C SER A 240 -6.95 -0.68 9.86
N VAL A 241 -7.72 -1.40 9.04
CA VAL A 241 -9.16 -1.61 9.19
C VAL A 241 -9.39 -3.05 9.65
N PRO A 242 -10.14 -3.31 10.73
CA PRO A 242 -10.49 -4.66 11.13
C PRO A 242 -11.27 -5.38 10.03
N SER A 243 -10.86 -6.59 9.66
CA SER A 243 -11.54 -7.36 8.60
C SER A 243 -13.02 -7.63 8.88
N GLY A 244 -13.45 -7.64 10.17
CA GLY A 244 -14.84 -7.79 10.62
C GLY A 244 -15.79 -6.71 10.11
N VAL A 245 -15.25 -5.52 9.83
CA VAL A 245 -16.03 -4.38 9.34
C VAL A 245 -16.74 -4.69 8.01
N PHE A 246 -16.09 -5.48 7.14
CA PHE A 246 -16.66 -5.88 5.84
C PHE A 246 -17.79 -6.90 5.99
N THR A 247 -17.71 -7.80 6.98
CA THR A 247 -18.78 -8.78 7.25
C THR A 247 -20.02 -8.11 7.84
N THR A 248 -19.81 -7.18 8.77
CA THR A 248 -20.90 -6.47 9.45
C THR A 248 -21.40 -5.25 8.65
N LEU A 249 -20.83 -4.98 7.48
CA LEU A 249 -21.08 -3.77 6.70
C LEU A 249 -21.02 -2.50 7.58
N GLY A 250 -19.90 -2.37 8.33
CA GLY A 250 -19.68 -1.24 9.23
C GLY A 250 -20.55 -1.24 10.47
N GLY A 251 -21.07 -2.40 10.89
CA GLY A 251 -22.02 -2.51 11.98
C GLY A 251 -23.44 -2.03 11.62
N SER A 252 -23.78 -2.06 10.32
CA SER A 252 -25.11 -1.66 9.86
C SER A 252 -26.20 -2.60 10.35
N PRO A 253 -27.33 -2.10 10.87
CA PRO A 253 -28.50 -2.94 11.20
C PRO A 253 -29.12 -3.59 9.94
N LEU A 254 -28.76 -3.11 8.74
CA LEU A 254 -29.18 -3.65 7.46
C LEU A 254 -28.28 -4.77 6.93
N ALA A 255 -27.18 -5.11 7.63
CA ALA A 255 -26.18 -6.05 7.13
C ALA A 255 -26.79 -7.41 6.72
N GLU A 256 -27.63 -8.00 7.58
CA GLU A 256 -28.32 -9.27 7.29
C GLU A 256 -29.36 -9.11 6.19
N ARG A 257 -30.22 -8.11 6.29
CA ARG A 257 -31.30 -7.86 5.33
C ARG A 257 -30.77 -7.52 3.93
N SER A 258 -29.66 -6.79 3.85
CA SER A 258 -28.98 -6.50 2.58
C SER A 258 -28.41 -7.75 1.91
N GLY A 259 -28.26 -8.87 2.63
CA GLY A 259 -27.69 -10.12 2.15
C GLY A 259 -26.16 -10.11 2.00
N GLY A 260 -25.49 -9.09 2.51
CA GLY A 260 -24.03 -9.01 2.63
C GLY A 260 -23.26 -8.91 1.31
N LEU A 261 -21.94 -8.96 1.43
CA LEU A 261 -20.97 -8.98 0.32
C LEU A 261 -20.51 -10.42 0.05
N ASP A 262 -20.16 -10.71 -1.21
CA ASP A 262 -19.58 -12.00 -1.63
C ASP A 262 -18.05 -11.88 -1.79
N TYR A 263 -17.56 -10.70 -2.19
CA TYR A 263 -16.14 -10.46 -2.49
C TYR A 263 -15.75 -9.02 -2.19
N VAL A 264 -14.52 -8.83 -1.71
CA VAL A 264 -13.91 -7.51 -1.54
C VAL A 264 -12.60 -7.48 -2.32
N ALA A 265 -12.60 -6.69 -3.40
CA ALA A 265 -11.43 -6.39 -4.21
C ALA A 265 -10.61 -5.31 -3.51
N LEU A 266 -9.50 -5.70 -2.89
CA LEU A 266 -8.64 -4.83 -2.11
C LEU A 266 -7.42 -4.39 -2.92
N GLY A 267 -7.06 -3.11 -2.82
CA GLY A 267 -5.77 -2.53 -3.20
C GLY A 267 -5.04 -1.98 -1.99
N HIS A 268 -3.83 -1.47 -2.17
CA HIS A 268 -2.87 -0.91 -1.21
C HIS A 268 -1.71 -1.84 -0.89
N LEU A 269 -1.93 -3.13 -0.66
CA LEU A 269 -0.86 -4.08 -0.40
C LEU A 269 -0.35 -4.71 -1.69
N HIS A 270 0.95 -4.54 -1.96
CA HIS A 270 1.60 -4.97 -3.20
C HIS A 270 1.83 -6.47 -3.30
N ARG A 271 1.72 -7.20 -2.17
CA ARG A 271 1.79 -8.66 -2.16
C ARG A 271 0.42 -9.26 -2.44
N PRO A 272 0.26 -10.11 -3.48
CA PRO A 272 -0.97 -10.85 -3.72
C PRO A 272 -1.27 -11.77 -2.54
N GLN A 273 -2.43 -11.59 -1.91
CA GLN A 273 -2.81 -12.36 -0.73
C GLN A 273 -4.33 -12.41 -0.54
N GLU A 274 -4.82 -13.44 0.11
CA GLU A 274 -6.20 -13.57 0.55
C GLU A 274 -6.23 -13.64 2.07
N LEU A 275 -7.08 -12.83 2.69
CA LEU A 275 -7.24 -12.84 4.13
C LEU A 275 -8.22 -13.93 4.52
N THR A 276 -7.70 -14.97 5.19
CA THR A 276 -8.51 -16.12 5.63
C THR A 276 -9.50 -15.71 6.70
N ARG A 277 -10.77 -16.08 6.50
CA ARG A 277 -11.86 -15.84 7.45
C ARG A 277 -12.78 -17.05 7.54
N PRO A 278 -13.35 -17.33 8.73
CA PRO A 278 -14.32 -18.43 8.89
C PRO A 278 -15.64 -18.17 8.15
N THR A 279 -16.06 -16.92 8.09
CA THR A 279 -17.35 -16.48 7.52
C THR A 279 -17.24 -15.11 6.88
N GLY A 280 -18.16 -14.78 5.98
CA GLY A 280 -18.24 -13.48 5.32
C GLY A 280 -17.62 -13.47 3.92
N PRO A 281 -17.43 -12.29 3.32
CA PRO A 281 -16.90 -12.17 1.98
C PRO A 281 -15.43 -12.61 1.92
N ARG A 282 -14.98 -13.05 0.74
CA ARG A 282 -13.55 -13.23 0.47
C ARG A 282 -12.89 -11.84 0.35
N LEU A 283 -11.85 -11.60 1.12
CA LEU A 283 -11.06 -10.37 1.11
C LEU A 283 -9.74 -10.66 0.40
N VAL A 284 -9.54 -10.05 -0.77
CA VAL A 284 -8.41 -10.41 -1.65
C VAL A 284 -7.68 -9.18 -2.12
N TYR A 285 -6.37 -9.14 -1.90
CA TYR A 285 -5.45 -8.24 -2.56
C TYR A 285 -4.93 -8.89 -3.83
N SER A 286 -5.14 -8.24 -4.98
CA SER A 286 -4.51 -8.66 -6.24
C SER A 286 -2.99 -8.52 -6.18
N GLY A 287 -2.54 -7.56 -5.39
CA GLY A 287 -1.17 -7.07 -5.36
C GLY A 287 -0.85 -6.15 -6.54
N SER A 288 0.32 -5.54 -6.51
CA SER A 288 0.80 -4.75 -7.64
C SER A 288 1.20 -5.66 -8.81
N PRO A 289 1.05 -5.21 -10.07
CA PRO A 289 1.41 -6.00 -11.25
C PRO A 289 2.92 -6.20 -11.41
N LEU A 290 3.72 -5.29 -10.86
CA LEU A 290 5.18 -5.28 -10.93
C LEU A 290 5.80 -5.26 -9.53
N PRO A 291 7.02 -5.77 -9.34
CA PRO A 291 7.75 -5.59 -8.09
C PRO A 291 8.25 -4.14 -7.97
N PHE A 292 7.99 -3.50 -6.85
CA PHE A 292 8.39 -2.13 -6.57
C PHE A 292 9.45 -2.02 -5.46
N SER A 293 9.80 -3.13 -4.84
CA SER A 293 10.91 -3.24 -3.89
C SER A 293 11.63 -4.58 -4.01
N PHE A 294 12.86 -4.65 -3.48
CA PHE A 294 13.59 -5.91 -3.41
C PHE A 294 12.95 -6.94 -2.47
N ASP A 295 12.07 -6.54 -1.59
CA ASP A 295 11.34 -7.45 -0.71
C ASP A 295 10.19 -8.17 -1.43
N GLU A 296 9.82 -7.68 -2.61
CA GLU A 296 8.85 -8.28 -3.53
C GLU A 296 9.52 -9.13 -4.62
N ALA A 297 10.85 -9.27 -4.56
CA ALA A 297 11.61 -10.05 -5.53
C ALA A 297 11.32 -11.54 -5.40
N GLU A 298 11.34 -12.23 -6.53
CA GLU A 298 11.24 -13.68 -6.56
C GLU A 298 12.34 -14.33 -5.72
N GLY A 299 11.99 -15.31 -4.88
CA GLY A 299 12.90 -15.95 -3.94
C GLY A 299 13.06 -15.26 -2.57
N ALA A 300 12.49 -14.07 -2.36
CA ALA A 300 12.32 -13.54 -1.02
C ALA A 300 11.38 -14.45 -0.21
N ARG A 301 11.63 -14.61 1.09
CA ARG A 301 10.74 -15.39 1.96
C ARG A 301 9.31 -14.86 1.80
N ASN A 302 8.37 -15.75 1.42
CA ASN A 302 6.96 -15.44 1.16
C ASN A 302 6.68 -14.52 -0.04
N CYS A 303 7.54 -14.43 -1.05
CA CYS A 303 7.20 -13.70 -2.27
C CYS A 303 6.20 -14.51 -3.11
N ALA A 304 4.98 -13.99 -3.22
CA ALA A 304 4.00 -14.47 -4.18
C ALA A 304 4.31 -13.89 -5.58
N THR A 305 4.11 -14.67 -6.62
CA THR A 305 4.19 -14.22 -8.01
C THR A 305 3.24 -13.04 -8.24
N LYS A 306 3.70 -11.99 -8.90
CA LYS A 306 2.85 -10.84 -9.28
C LYS A 306 1.70 -11.33 -10.15
N SER A 307 0.48 -10.89 -9.84
CA SER A 307 -0.72 -11.44 -10.47
C SER A 307 -1.88 -10.46 -10.51
N SER A 308 -2.78 -10.67 -11.44
CA SER A 308 -4.18 -10.23 -11.36
C SER A 308 -5.06 -11.38 -10.88
N VAL A 309 -6.28 -11.08 -10.44
CA VAL A 309 -7.22 -12.10 -9.93
C VAL A 309 -8.40 -12.20 -10.89
N LEU A 310 -8.60 -13.39 -11.47
CA LEU A 310 -9.77 -13.71 -12.28
C LEU A 310 -10.82 -14.37 -11.40
N LEU A 311 -12.05 -13.86 -11.46
CA LEU A 311 -13.20 -14.32 -10.68
C LEU A 311 -14.25 -14.89 -11.61
N ASP A 312 -14.77 -16.05 -11.27
CA ASP A 312 -16.05 -16.55 -11.77
C ASP A 312 -17.17 -16.19 -10.80
N VAL A 313 -18.15 -15.43 -11.28
CA VAL A 313 -19.28 -14.96 -10.49
C VAL A 313 -20.55 -15.60 -11.02
N GLY A 314 -21.17 -16.45 -10.19
CA GLY A 314 -22.44 -17.13 -10.47
C GLY A 314 -23.61 -16.51 -9.70
N ALA A 315 -24.77 -17.15 -9.76
CA ALA A 315 -25.97 -16.69 -9.06
C ALA A 315 -25.83 -16.66 -7.53
N ASP A 316 -25.03 -17.56 -6.99
CA ASP A 316 -24.84 -17.74 -5.54
C ASP A 316 -23.61 -17.03 -4.98
N GLY A 317 -22.93 -16.21 -5.79
CA GLY A 317 -21.73 -15.47 -5.40
C GLY A 317 -20.50 -15.82 -6.23
N VAL A 318 -19.31 -15.70 -5.65
CA VAL A 318 -18.03 -16.06 -6.31
C VAL A 318 -17.83 -17.57 -6.26
N THR A 319 -17.83 -18.20 -7.42
CA THR A 319 -17.72 -19.66 -7.59
C THR A 319 -16.30 -20.12 -7.93
N GLY A 320 -15.47 -19.23 -8.51
CA GLY A 320 -14.07 -19.48 -8.83
C GLY A 320 -13.19 -18.27 -8.56
N LEU A 321 -11.94 -18.52 -8.22
CA LEU A 321 -10.89 -17.51 -8.11
C LEU A 321 -9.58 -18.10 -8.59
N GLU A 322 -8.98 -17.46 -9.57
CA GLU A 322 -7.67 -17.82 -10.13
C GLU A 322 -6.73 -16.61 -10.08
N ARG A 323 -5.46 -16.87 -9.77
CA ARG A 323 -4.39 -15.85 -9.86
C ARG A 323 -3.67 -16.01 -11.18
N ILE A 324 -3.80 -15.03 -12.04
CA ILE A 324 -3.13 -15.01 -13.34
C ILE A 324 -1.81 -14.25 -13.19
N PRO A 325 -0.66 -14.91 -13.38
CA PRO A 325 0.64 -14.26 -13.30
C PRO A 325 0.76 -13.10 -14.29
N THR A 326 1.33 -11.98 -13.83
CA THR A 326 1.65 -10.86 -14.72
C THR A 326 3.09 -10.98 -15.21
N PRO A 327 3.40 -10.58 -16.46
CA PRO A 327 4.75 -10.61 -17.00
C PRO A 327 5.64 -9.62 -16.24
N VAL A 328 6.74 -10.11 -15.70
CA VAL A 328 7.77 -9.27 -15.05
C VAL A 328 8.93 -9.12 -16.03
N LEU A 329 8.96 -8.01 -16.75
CA LEU A 329 9.97 -7.72 -17.79
C LEU A 329 11.38 -7.63 -17.19
N HIS A 330 11.51 -7.02 -16.02
CA HIS A 330 12.77 -6.89 -15.30
C HIS A 330 12.73 -7.74 -14.02
N GLN A 331 13.42 -8.86 -14.05
CA GLN A 331 13.57 -9.68 -12.85
C GLN A 331 14.33 -8.91 -11.76
N VAL A 332 13.83 -8.96 -10.52
CA VAL A 332 14.44 -8.29 -9.37
C VAL A 332 14.96 -9.37 -8.41
N ARG A 333 16.23 -9.30 -8.01
CA ARG A 333 16.85 -10.34 -7.16
C ARG A 333 17.69 -9.73 -6.05
N THR A 334 17.68 -10.38 -4.89
CA THR A 334 18.62 -10.09 -3.80
C THR A 334 19.63 -11.22 -3.73
N LEU A 335 20.92 -10.88 -3.89
CA LEU A 335 22.04 -11.81 -3.83
C LEU A 335 22.78 -11.59 -2.51
N THR A 336 22.96 -12.66 -1.73
CA THR A 336 23.65 -12.60 -0.43
C THR A 336 24.79 -13.59 -0.44
N GLY A 337 25.97 -13.16 -0.03
CA GLY A 337 27.14 -14.02 0.07
C GLY A 337 28.44 -13.24 0.24
N THR A 338 29.54 -13.98 0.35
CA THR A 338 30.92 -13.46 0.34
C THR A 338 31.35 -13.09 -1.07
N MET A 339 32.44 -12.32 -1.22
CA MET A 339 32.96 -11.97 -2.55
C MET A 339 33.23 -13.19 -3.45
N PRO A 340 33.90 -14.28 -2.98
CA PRO A 340 34.10 -15.47 -3.80
C PRO A 340 32.78 -16.13 -4.24
N GLU A 341 31.78 -16.21 -3.35
CA GLU A 341 30.47 -16.78 -3.68
C GLU A 341 29.73 -15.92 -4.72
N LEU A 342 29.68 -14.61 -4.52
CA LEU A 342 29.02 -13.67 -5.43
C LEU A 342 29.69 -13.62 -6.82
N LEU A 343 30.97 -13.96 -6.91
CA LEU A 343 31.70 -14.04 -8.19
C LEU A 343 31.67 -15.45 -8.80
N SER A 344 31.12 -16.44 -8.11
CA SER A 344 31.03 -17.82 -8.59
C SER A 344 29.94 -17.99 -9.67
N PRO A 345 29.97 -19.07 -10.48
CA PRO A 345 28.93 -19.38 -11.44
C PRO A 345 27.51 -19.56 -10.85
N ALA A 346 27.40 -19.74 -9.53
CA ALA A 346 26.11 -19.90 -8.87
C ALA A 346 25.12 -18.74 -9.07
N PHE A 347 25.61 -17.57 -9.46
CA PHE A 347 24.81 -16.37 -9.74
C PHE A 347 24.87 -15.89 -11.19
N ASP A 348 25.28 -16.76 -12.13
CA ASP A 348 25.32 -16.39 -13.57
C ASP A 348 23.94 -16.04 -14.12
N ASP A 349 22.90 -16.70 -13.64
CA ASP A 349 21.50 -16.46 -13.99
C ASP A 349 20.97 -15.09 -13.53
N ALA A 350 21.68 -14.40 -12.64
CA ALA A 350 21.33 -13.08 -12.14
C ALA A 350 21.99 -11.92 -12.89
N THR A 351 22.86 -12.19 -13.86
CA THR A 351 23.64 -11.14 -14.56
C THR A 351 22.76 -10.18 -15.37
N GLY A 352 21.60 -10.63 -15.85
CA GLY A 352 20.60 -9.81 -16.54
C GLY A 352 19.52 -9.19 -15.64
N ALA A 353 19.50 -9.54 -14.36
CA ALA A 353 18.49 -9.06 -13.42
C ALA A 353 18.86 -7.70 -12.80
N TRP A 354 17.88 -7.01 -12.26
CA TRP A 354 18.07 -5.88 -11.35
C TRP A 354 18.41 -6.41 -9.97
N VAL A 355 19.62 -6.16 -9.49
CA VAL A 355 20.11 -6.84 -8.29
C VAL A 355 20.35 -5.88 -7.14
N ARG A 356 20.02 -6.36 -5.93
CA ARG A 356 20.56 -5.92 -4.67
C ARG A 356 21.60 -6.93 -4.22
N VAL A 357 22.82 -6.48 -3.90
CA VAL A 357 23.84 -7.34 -3.31
C VAL A 357 23.99 -7.03 -1.83
N ILE A 358 23.93 -8.08 -1.00
CA ILE A 358 24.26 -8.07 0.43
C ILE A 358 25.58 -8.82 0.58
N LEU A 359 26.68 -8.06 0.64
CA LEU A 359 28.03 -8.64 0.81
C LEU A 359 28.22 -9.01 2.26
N GLN A 360 28.51 -10.27 2.49
CA GLN A 360 28.83 -10.82 3.81
C GLN A 360 30.35 -10.99 3.99
N GLY A 361 30.82 -10.85 5.23
CA GLY A 361 32.22 -11.02 5.56
C GLY A 361 33.06 -9.79 5.23
N GLU A 362 34.31 -10.05 4.76
CA GLU A 362 35.26 -8.98 4.43
C GLU A 362 34.83 -8.23 3.15
N ARG A 363 34.99 -6.91 3.19
CA ARG A 363 34.81 -6.05 2.04
C ARG A 363 36.18 -5.65 1.47
N PRO A 364 36.65 -6.32 0.41
CA PRO A 364 37.93 -5.96 -0.19
C PRO A 364 37.83 -4.58 -0.89
N PRO A 365 38.99 -3.90 -1.03
CA PRO A 365 39.05 -2.68 -1.85
C PRO A 365 38.51 -2.94 -3.26
N GLY A 366 37.68 -2.02 -3.78
CA GLY A 366 37.11 -2.19 -5.10
C GLY A 366 35.90 -3.13 -5.21
N ALA A 367 35.46 -3.79 -4.13
CA ALA A 367 34.35 -4.76 -4.15
C ALA A 367 33.12 -4.28 -4.93
N LEU A 368 32.67 -3.02 -4.71
CA LEU A 368 31.53 -2.48 -5.42
C LEU A 368 31.76 -2.36 -6.94
N ALA A 369 32.97 -1.97 -7.37
CA ALA A 369 33.30 -1.87 -8.78
C ALA A 369 33.27 -3.25 -9.46
N THR A 370 33.92 -4.25 -8.86
CA THR A 370 33.92 -5.64 -9.32
C THR A 370 32.51 -6.22 -9.42
N LEU A 371 31.67 -5.96 -8.41
CA LEU A 371 30.27 -6.42 -8.41
C LEU A 371 29.43 -5.71 -9.46
N LYS A 372 29.67 -4.41 -9.72
CA LYS A 372 29.00 -3.66 -10.81
C LYS A 372 29.42 -4.13 -12.19
N GLU A 373 30.68 -4.54 -12.35
CA GLU A 373 31.17 -5.12 -13.61
C GLU A 373 30.48 -6.45 -13.90
N ARG A 374 30.33 -7.30 -12.89
CA ARG A 374 29.64 -8.59 -13.02
C ARG A 374 28.12 -8.43 -13.19
N PHE A 375 27.49 -7.61 -12.35
CA PHE A 375 26.04 -7.39 -12.37
C PHE A 375 25.76 -5.99 -12.90
N GLY A 376 25.66 -5.85 -14.21
CA GLY A 376 25.50 -4.55 -14.89
C GLY A 376 24.34 -3.69 -14.40
N SER A 377 23.32 -4.32 -13.78
CA SER A 377 22.18 -3.66 -13.15
C SER A 377 22.17 -3.85 -11.62
N LEU A 378 23.33 -3.69 -10.96
CA LEU A 378 23.43 -3.59 -9.51
C LEU A 378 22.87 -2.26 -9.04
N LEU A 379 21.67 -2.28 -8.46
CA LEU A 379 20.90 -1.09 -8.06
C LEU A 379 21.06 -0.75 -6.58
N ALA A 380 21.31 -1.75 -5.74
CA ALA A 380 21.54 -1.55 -4.31
C ALA A 380 22.69 -2.44 -3.80
N PHE A 381 23.50 -1.88 -2.90
CA PHE A 381 24.61 -2.59 -2.26
C PHE A 381 24.56 -2.38 -0.75
N GLN A 382 24.63 -3.48 -0.01
CA GLN A 382 24.72 -3.50 1.45
C GLN A 382 25.92 -4.33 1.87
N HIS A 383 26.55 -3.97 2.96
CA HIS A 383 27.63 -4.74 3.54
C HIS A 383 27.25 -5.14 4.97
N GLU A 384 27.18 -6.45 5.18
CA GLU A 384 27.02 -7.05 6.50
C GLU A 384 28.42 -7.43 7.01
N ALA A 385 29.04 -6.54 7.78
CA ALA A 385 30.31 -6.85 8.42
C ALA A 385 30.15 -8.09 9.31
N PRO A 386 31.22 -8.94 9.44
CA PRO A 386 31.20 -10.07 10.35
C PRO A 386 30.75 -9.59 11.73
N THR A 387 29.78 -10.27 12.32
CA THR A 387 29.35 -9.95 13.69
C THR A 387 30.54 -10.21 14.59
N ARG A 388 31.22 -9.16 15.02
CA ARG A 388 32.19 -9.29 16.07
C ARG A 388 31.44 -9.85 17.27
N THR A 389 31.93 -11.00 17.79
CA THR A 389 31.47 -11.50 19.08
C THR A 389 31.48 -10.32 20.05
N ALA A 390 30.32 -10.04 20.64
CA ALA A 390 30.14 -8.92 21.56
C ALA A 390 31.25 -9.05 22.63
N ARG A 391 32.31 -8.24 22.51
CA ARG A 391 33.21 -8.03 23.62
C ARG A 391 32.34 -7.51 24.77
N GLU A 392 32.62 -7.99 25.98
CA GLU A 392 31.94 -7.55 27.20
C GLU A 392 31.82 -6.02 27.17
N ARG A 393 30.61 -5.51 27.37
CA ARG A 393 30.38 -4.07 27.48
C ARG A 393 31.26 -3.55 28.63
N ILE A 394 32.30 -2.83 28.28
CA ILE A 394 33.10 -2.14 29.27
C ILE A 394 32.22 -1.10 29.95
N THR A 395 31.89 -1.34 31.21
CA THR A 395 31.15 -0.34 32.00
C THR A 395 32.12 0.78 32.31
N VAL A 396 31.99 1.91 31.62
CA VAL A 396 32.77 3.11 31.87
C VAL A 396 32.38 3.67 33.23
N THR A 397 33.22 3.54 34.22
CA THR A 397 33.02 4.18 35.55
C THR A 397 33.70 5.55 35.54
N ALA A 398 33.25 6.45 36.42
CA ALA A 398 33.84 7.80 36.58
C ALA A 398 35.35 7.78 36.97
N ALA A 399 35.86 6.64 37.37
CA ALA A 399 37.29 6.41 37.72
C ALA A 399 38.11 5.84 36.54
N ALA A 400 37.52 5.56 35.39
CA ALA A 400 38.23 5.01 34.24
C ALA A 400 39.11 6.07 33.58
N ASP A 401 40.34 5.67 33.18
CA ASP A 401 41.27 6.54 32.46
C ASP A 401 40.69 6.89 31.05
N PRO A 402 40.39 8.18 30.76
CA PRO A 402 39.82 8.57 29.49
C PRO A 402 40.68 8.23 28.27
N LEU A 403 41.98 8.25 28.40
CA LEU A 403 42.90 7.84 27.33
C LEU A 403 42.76 6.38 27.00
N ARG A 404 42.64 5.54 28.02
CA ARG A 404 42.41 4.11 27.86
C ARG A 404 41.06 3.81 27.21
N ILE A 405 40.01 4.53 27.59
CA ILE A 405 38.70 4.43 26.94
C ILE A 405 38.81 4.77 25.46
N THR A 406 39.59 5.80 25.12
CA THR A 406 39.78 6.25 23.71
C THR A 406 40.60 5.20 22.92
N GLU A 407 41.60 4.59 23.54
CA GLU A 407 42.40 3.50 22.95
C GLU A 407 41.52 2.23 22.75
N ASP A 408 40.71 1.87 23.74
CA ASP A 408 39.75 0.75 23.64
C ASP A 408 38.70 0.98 22.54
N PHE A 409 38.19 2.21 22.42
CA PHE A 409 37.28 2.61 21.33
C PHE A 409 37.96 2.51 19.96
N PHE A 410 39.22 2.97 19.86
CA PHE A 410 40.00 2.83 18.62
C PHE A 410 40.20 1.34 18.24
N ASP A 411 40.56 0.47 19.22
CA ASP A 411 40.65 -0.96 18.99
C ASP A 411 39.31 -1.58 18.56
N ASP A 412 38.23 -1.15 19.16
CA ASP A 412 36.91 -1.61 18.81
C ASP A 412 36.50 -1.23 17.38
N VAL A 413 36.77 0.01 16.95
CA VAL A 413 36.42 0.53 15.60
C VAL A 413 37.38 0.01 14.53
N CYS A 414 38.72 0.01 14.81
CA CYS A 414 39.74 -0.32 13.82
C CYS A 414 40.10 -1.80 13.79
N GLY A 415 39.71 -2.59 14.80
CA GLY A 415 40.02 -4.00 14.92
C GLY A 415 41.45 -4.33 15.36
N ARG A 416 42.19 -3.33 15.78
CA ARG A 416 43.54 -3.43 16.27
C ARG A 416 43.85 -2.33 17.28
N ALA A 417 44.75 -2.59 18.19
CA ALA A 417 45.25 -1.57 19.12
C ALA A 417 45.98 -0.42 18.38
N PRO A 418 45.85 0.83 18.85
CA PRO A 418 46.54 1.97 18.24
C PRO A 418 48.07 1.83 18.34
N GLY A 419 48.76 2.13 17.25
CA GLY A 419 50.21 2.18 17.21
C GLY A 419 50.78 3.40 17.95
N PRO A 420 52.11 3.48 18.13
CA PRO A 420 52.77 4.55 18.91
C PRO A 420 52.39 5.96 18.40
N SER A 421 52.36 6.16 17.10
CA SER A 421 52.01 7.45 16.48
C SER A 421 50.51 7.79 16.67
N GLU A 422 49.62 6.81 16.55
CA GLU A 422 48.20 6.97 16.75
C GLU A 422 47.87 7.28 18.20
N ARG A 423 48.54 6.64 19.17
CA ARG A 423 48.41 6.97 20.61
C ARG A 423 48.85 8.41 20.89
N GLY A 424 49.90 8.90 20.20
CA GLY A 424 50.31 10.28 20.29
C GLY A 424 49.20 11.26 19.85
N VAL A 425 48.52 10.96 18.74
CA VAL A 425 47.41 11.78 18.22
C VAL A 425 46.22 11.73 19.19
N LEU A 426 45.81 10.57 19.65
CA LEU A 426 44.70 10.41 20.61
C LEU A 426 44.97 11.19 21.92
N ARG A 427 46.21 11.12 22.44
CA ARG A 427 46.60 11.89 23.63
C ARG A 427 46.52 13.39 23.39
N SER A 428 47.08 13.88 22.27
CA SER A 428 47.05 15.31 21.92
C SER A 428 45.64 15.84 21.73
N ALA A 429 44.76 15.05 21.09
CA ALA A 429 43.33 15.41 20.94
C ALA A 429 42.64 15.50 22.29
N TYR A 430 42.87 14.56 23.21
CA TYR A 430 42.29 14.58 24.55
C TYR A 430 42.77 15.79 25.35
N GLU A 431 44.09 16.08 25.36
CA GLU A 431 44.68 17.24 26.04
C GLU A 431 44.13 18.57 25.51
N SER A 432 43.95 18.67 24.19
CA SER A 432 43.31 19.84 23.53
C SER A 432 41.87 20.04 23.97
N ALA A 433 41.09 18.96 24.01
CA ALA A 433 39.69 19.01 24.47
C ALA A 433 39.59 19.43 25.95
N LEU A 434 40.50 18.93 26.82
CA LEU A 434 40.56 19.39 28.20
C LEU A 434 40.92 20.88 28.36
N ALA A 435 41.86 21.37 27.52
CA ALA A 435 42.23 22.78 27.54
C ALA A 435 41.06 23.69 27.11
N SER A 436 40.34 23.29 26.08
CA SER A 436 39.14 24.03 25.60
C SER A 436 38.05 24.04 26.66
N ALA A 437 37.74 22.93 27.28
CA ALA A 437 36.72 22.84 28.34
C ALA A 437 37.08 23.63 29.62
N ARG A 438 38.38 23.91 29.84
CA ARG A 438 38.81 24.77 30.94
C ARG A 438 38.76 26.29 30.62
N SER A 439 38.80 26.64 29.34
CA SER A 439 38.70 28.04 28.91
C SER A 439 37.27 28.55 28.77
N GLU A 440 36.31 27.66 28.76
CA GLU A 440 34.85 27.95 28.72
C GLU A 440 34.21 28.06 30.11
N ARG A 441 34.96 27.81 31.20
CA ARG A 441 34.51 27.98 32.58
C ARG A 441 35.17 29.23 33.19
#